data_1f136e6d3baa1e7b1a0f9fe763ac68ac
#
_entry.id   1f136e6d3baa1e7b1a0f9fe763ac68ac
#
_cell.length_a   1.000
_cell.length_b   1.000
_cell.length_c   1.000
_cell.angle_alpha   90.00
_cell.angle_beta   90.00
_cell.angle_gamma   90.00
#
_symmetry.space_group_name_H-M   'P 1'
#
loop_
_entity.id
_entity.type
_entity.pdbx_description
1 polymer ?
#
loop_
_entity_poly.entity_id
_entity_poly.type
_entity_poly.pdbx_seq_one_letter_code
_entity_poly.pdbx_strand_id
1 'polypeptide(L)'
;MDNLSRLLSLLTPACSVNLHCRFAGRWDADHPQQAAGIVPWHVILRGETRLIVEGKTFDVRAGDIILFPHGSPHLLQSLVDWGQVVPAQVNNNGIVTEVWTEGPGPAVEVLCGEFHFGPGYRWMFADETTLIHLRTDDQHDCPELETLLVMLVRESLGGLPGSASIV
;
A
#
# COMPACT_ATOMS: atom_id res chain seq x y z
N MET A 1 28.30 -3.33 12.41
CA MET A 1 27.17 -3.04 11.51
C MET A 1 27.29 -3.99 10.32
N ASP A 2 26.24 -4.79 10.09
CA ASP A 2 26.21 -5.75 8.98
C ASP A 2 26.09 -5.04 7.61
N ASN A 3 26.28 -5.81 6.53
CA ASN A 3 26.29 -5.25 5.19
C ASN A 3 24.92 -4.64 4.78
N LEU A 4 23.82 -5.24 5.23
CA LEU A 4 22.47 -4.73 4.93
C LEU A 4 22.22 -3.38 5.62
N SER A 5 22.58 -3.26 6.89
CA SER A 5 22.48 -2.01 7.64
C SER A 5 23.31 -0.88 7.00
N ARG A 6 24.51 -1.19 6.52
CA ARG A 6 25.36 -0.21 5.79
C ARG A 6 24.70 0.23 4.49
N LEU A 7 24.12 -0.73 3.78
CA LEU A 7 23.42 -0.49 2.54
C LEU A 7 22.22 0.42 2.74
N LEU A 8 21.33 0.09 3.68
CA LEU A 8 20.16 0.90 4.01
C LEU A 8 20.55 2.32 4.45
N SER A 9 21.66 2.46 5.19
CA SER A 9 22.20 3.78 5.57
C SER A 9 22.64 4.62 4.38
N LEU A 10 23.12 4.00 3.30
CA LEU A 10 23.50 4.70 2.08
C LEU A 10 22.29 5.11 1.23
N LEU A 11 21.24 4.33 1.27
CA LEU A 11 20.00 4.59 0.50
C LEU A 11 19.07 5.60 1.19
N THR A 12 19.27 5.83 2.50
CA THR A 12 18.46 6.74 3.29
C THR A 12 16.95 6.62 3.00
N PRO A 13 16.35 5.41 3.10
CA PRO A 13 14.95 5.24 2.78
C PRO A 13 14.08 6.03 3.77
N ALA A 14 13.14 6.78 3.25
CA ALA A 14 12.06 7.36 4.03
C ALA A 14 10.75 6.64 3.66
N CYS A 15 9.90 6.41 4.64
CA CYS A 15 8.58 5.81 4.43
C CYS A 15 7.51 6.81 4.82
N SER A 16 6.45 6.90 4.05
CA SER A 16 5.25 7.65 4.41
C SER A 16 4.01 6.80 4.20
N VAL A 17 3.02 6.97 5.09
CA VAL A 17 1.66 6.49 4.90
C VAL A 17 0.84 7.64 4.36
N ASN A 18 0.27 7.49 3.18
CA ASN A 18 -0.40 8.59 2.49
C ASN A 18 -1.93 8.47 2.59
N LEU A 19 -2.45 7.25 2.37
CA LEU A 19 -3.89 7.02 2.25
C LEU A 19 -4.33 5.87 3.15
N HIS A 20 -5.50 6.05 3.77
CA HIS A 20 -6.31 4.98 4.34
C HIS A 20 -7.61 4.89 3.53
N CYS A 21 -7.79 3.80 2.81
CA CYS A 21 -8.89 3.61 1.89
C CYS A 21 -9.88 2.58 2.41
N ARG A 22 -11.18 2.87 2.29
CA ARG A 22 -12.27 1.93 2.59
C ARG A 22 -13.30 1.97 1.47
N PHE A 23 -13.32 0.95 0.66
CA PHE A 23 -14.14 0.88 -0.54
C PHE A 23 -15.22 -0.19 -0.44
N ALA A 24 -16.45 0.19 -0.77
CA ALA A 24 -17.59 -0.71 -0.94
C ALA A 24 -18.31 -0.39 -2.24
N GLY A 25 -19.09 -1.36 -2.77
CA GLY A 25 -19.70 -1.25 -4.09
C GLY A 25 -18.72 -1.48 -5.24
N ARG A 26 -19.01 -0.91 -6.40
CA ARG A 26 -18.12 -0.91 -7.55
C ARG A 26 -17.19 0.30 -7.48
N TRP A 27 -15.91 0.06 -7.43
CA TRP A 27 -14.88 1.08 -7.36
C TRP A 27 -13.64 0.67 -8.15
N ASP A 28 -12.88 1.66 -8.54
CA ASP A 28 -11.53 1.53 -9.08
C ASP A 28 -10.63 2.61 -8.49
N ALA A 29 -9.35 2.29 -8.37
CA ALA A 29 -8.31 3.19 -7.89
C ALA A 29 -7.09 3.04 -8.80
N ASP A 30 -6.95 3.98 -9.71
CA ASP A 30 -5.87 4.01 -10.70
C ASP A 30 -4.64 4.70 -10.11
N HIS A 31 -3.49 4.06 -10.29
CA HIS A 31 -2.20 4.54 -9.82
C HIS A 31 -1.27 4.70 -11.02
N PRO A 32 -0.97 5.94 -11.42
CA PRO A 32 -0.08 6.20 -12.55
C PRO A 32 1.38 5.89 -12.21
N GLN A 33 2.22 5.80 -13.25
CA GLN A 33 3.66 5.65 -13.09
C GLN A 33 4.23 6.71 -12.15
N GLN A 34 4.99 6.27 -11.14
CA GLN A 34 5.67 7.15 -10.20
C GLN A 34 7.07 7.56 -10.70
N ALA A 35 7.58 8.64 -10.13
CA ALA A 35 8.94 9.11 -10.38
C ALA A 35 9.98 8.12 -9.86
N ALA A 36 11.18 8.16 -10.45
CA ALA A 36 12.28 7.34 -9.98
C ALA A 36 12.62 7.62 -8.50
N GLY A 37 12.79 6.58 -7.71
CA GLY A 37 13.04 6.68 -6.27
C GLY A 37 11.78 6.59 -5.41
N ILE A 38 10.60 6.68 -6.01
CA ILE A 38 9.33 6.47 -5.31
C ILE A 38 8.88 5.03 -5.54
N VAL A 39 8.73 4.29 -4.46
CA VAL A 39 8.29 2.90 -4.43
C VAL A 39 6.93 2.84 -3.71
N PRO A 40 5.81 2.87 -4.45
CA PRO A 40 4.49 2.73 -3.86
C PRO A 40 4.30 1.36 -3.22
N TRP A 41 3.54 1.34 -2.14
CA TRP A 41 3.13 0.11 -1.48
C TRP A 41 1.67 0.15 -1.04
N HIS A 42 1.04 -1.03 -1.00
CA HIS A 42 -0.31 -1.24 -0.50
C HIS A 42 -0.32 -2.39 0.48
N VAL A 43 -1.07 -2.22 1.56
CA VAL A 43 -1.37 -3.27 2.53
C VAL A 43 -2.88 -3.48 2.54
N ILE A 44 -3.32 -4.69 2.23
CA ILE A 44 -4.73 -5.05 2.33
C ILE A 44 -5.03 -5.40 3.79
N LEU A 45 -5.76 -4.51 4.46
CA LEU A 45 -6.10 -4.68 5.87
C LEU A 45 -7.34 -5.56 6.05
N ARG A 46 -8.29 -5.48 5.11
CA ARG A 46 -9.56 -6.19 5.17
C ARG A 46 -10.13 -6.44 3.78
N GLY A 47 -10.81 -7.58 3.62
CA GLY A 47 -11.51 -7.94 2.40
C GLY A 47 -10.59 -8.45 1.31
N GLU A 48 -11.09 -8.44 0.08
CA GLU A 48 -10.40 -8.93 -1.12
C GLU A 48 -10.61 -7.95 -2.26
N THR A 49 -9.61 -7.81 -3.11
CA THR A 49 -9.66 -6.92 -4.27
C THR A 49 -8.85 -7.49 -5.43
N ARG A 50 -9.03 -6.93 -6.58
CA ARG A 50 -8.28 -7.26 -7.79
C ARG A 50 -7.22 -6.20 -8.06
N LEU A 51 -5.99 -6.66 -8.28
CA LEU A 51 -4.88 -5.85 -8.73
C LEU A 51 -4.59 -6.16 -10.20
N ILE A 52 -4.47 -5.14 -11.02
CA ILE A 52 -4.08 -5.26 -12.44
C ILE A 52 -2.77 -4.50 -12.64
N VAL A 53 -1.76 -5.19 -13.16
CA VAL A 53 -0.43 -4.67 -13.47
C VAL A 53 0.01 -5.25 -14.81
N GLU A 54 0.41 -4.40 -15.77
CA GLU A 54 0.87 -4.83 -17.10
C GLU A 54 -0.08 -5.82 -17.79
N GLY A 55 -1.40 -5.62 -17.63
CA GLY A 55 -2.43 -6.48 -18.18
C GLY A 55 -2.59 -7.84 -17.48
N LYS A 56 -1.81 -8.12 -16.45
CA LYS A 56 -1.96 -9.31 -15.60
C LYS A 56 -2.85 -8.98 -14.41
N THR A 57 -3.66 -9.96 -14.01
CA THR A 57 -4.60 -9.83 -12.91
C THR A 57 -4.18 -10.70 -11.73
N PHE A 58 -4.21 -10.12 -10.55
CA PHE A 58 -3.90 -10.79 -9.28
C PHE A 58 -5.06 -10.57 -8.31
N ASP A 59 -5.54 -11.62 -7.67
CA ASP A 59 -6.46 -11.52 -6.55
C ASP A 59 -5.64 -11.34 -5.27
N VAL A 60 -5.88 -10.25 -4.56
CA VAL A 60 -5.19 -9.88 -3.33
C VAL A 60 -6.19 -9.75 -2.19
N ARG A 61 -5.78 -10.13 -0.98
CA ARG A 61 -6.66 -10.24 0.18
C ARG A 61 -6.02 -9.68 1.45
N ALA A 62 -6.81 -9.59 2.50
CA ALA A 62 -6.33 -9.19 3.82
C ALA A 62 -5.06 -9.95 4.24
N GLY A 63 -4.05 -9.24 4.69
CA GLY A 63 -2.70 -9.74 5.00
C GLY A 63 -1.71 -9.64 3.83
N ASP A 64 -2.14 -9.30 2.63
CA ASP A 64 -1.23 -9.10 1.51
C ASP A 64 -0.58 -7.72 1.54
N ILE A 65 0.73 -7.69 1.29
CA ILE A 65 1.53 -6.48 1.10
C ILE A 65 2.07 -6.49 -0.33
N ILE A 66 1.91 -5.38 -1.02
CA ILE A 66 2.29 -5.23 -2.42
C ILE A 66 3.19 -4.01 -2.55
N LEU A 67 4.35 -4.17 -3.19
CA LEU A 67 5.28 -3.08 -3.49
C LEU A 67 5.54 -3.01 -4.98
N PHE A 68 5.75 -1.80 -5.48
CA PHE A 68 6.09 -1.53 -6.88
C PHE A 68 7.49 -0.90 -6.95
N PRO A 69 8.55 -1.71 -7.06
CA PRO A 69 9.94 -1.24 -6.95
C PRO A 69 10.32 -0.13 -7.94
N HIS A 70 9.71 -0.14 -9.12
CA HIS A 70 9.95 0.85 -10.18
C HIS A 70 8.77 1.82 -10.35
N GLY A 71 7.86 1.89 -9.37
CA GLY A 71 6.70 2.76 -9.41
C GLY A 71 5.71 2.44 -10.53
N SER A 72 5.65 1.19 -10.97
CA SER A 72 4.86 0.75 -12.12
C SER A 72 3.38 1.11 -12.00
N PRO A 73 2.72 1.52 -13.10
CA PRO A 73 1.31 1.85 -13.09
C PRO A 73 0.48 0.60 -12.81
N HIS A 74 -0.55 0.77 -11.99
CA HIS A 74 -1.41 -0.33 -11.57
C HIS A 74 -2.80 0.14 -11.20
N LEU A 75 -3.76 -0.79 -11.22
CA LEU A 75 -5.15 -0.53 -10.89
C LEU A 75 -5.59 -1.50 -9.79
N LEU A 76 -6.14 -0.96 -8.70
CA LEU A 76 -6.94 -1.73 -7.74
C LEU A 76 -8.42 -1.54 -8.05
N GLN A 77 -9.21 -2.62 -8.05
CA GLN A 77 -10.64 -2.53 -8.33
C GLN A 77 -11.45 -3.58 -7.57
N SER A 78 -12.74 -3.30 -7.43
CA SER A 78 -13.69 -4.25 -6.85
C SER A 78 -13.73 -5.57 -7.63
N LEU A 79 -13.90 -6.70 -6.92
CA LEU A 79 -14.06 -8.01 -7.53
C LEU A 79 -15.40 -8.15 -8.27
N VAL A 80 -16.39 -7.41 -7.83
CA VAL A 80 -17.77 -7.55 -8.29
C VAL A 80 -18.19 -6.32 -9.08
N ASP A 81 -18.82 -6.55 -10.22
CA ASP A 81 -19.39 -5.51 -11.08
C ASP A 81 -20.83 -5.20 -10.66
N TRP A 82 -20.99 -4.42 -9.59
CA TRP A 82 -22.31 -4.03 -9.07
C TRP A 82 -22.68 -2.61 -9.50
N GLY A 83 -23.10 -2.46 -10.74
CA GLY A 83 -23.61 -1.20 -11.26
C GLY A 83 -22.51 -0.23 -11.71
N GLN A 84 -22.73 1.06 -11.47
CA GLN A 84 -21.78 2.11 -11.84
C GLN A 84 -20.69 2.29 -10.78
N VAL A 85 -19.51 2.74 -11.22
CA VAL A 85 -18.44 3.15 -10.31
C VAL A 85 -18.93 4.31 -9.44
N VAL A 86 -18.79 4.16 -8.14
CA VAL A 86 -19.17 5.17 -7.16
C VAL A 86 -18.03 6.16 -6.97
N PRO A 87 -18.30 7.47 -7.03
CA PRO A 87 -17.28 8.48 -6.73
C PRO A 87 -16.77 8.34 -5.30
N ALA A 88 -15.45 8.39 -5.13
CA ALA A 88 -14.83 8.36 -3.81
C ALA A 88 -15.04 9.70 -3.08
N GLN A 89 -15.26 9.60 -1.78
CA GLN A 89 -15.22 10.73 -0.85
C GLN A 89 -13.82 10.80 -0.23
N VAL A 90 -13.38 12.00 0.10
CA VAL A 90 -12.02 12.26 0.59
C VAL A 90 -12.07 13.18 1.80
N ASN A 91 -11.31 12.84 2.84
CA ASN A 91 -11.10 13.66 4.02
C ASN A 91 -9.64 13.56 4.47
N ASN A 92 -9.03 14.66 4.87
CA ASN A 92 -7.69 14.63 5.45
C ASN A 92 -7.79 14.86 6.96
N ASN A 93 -7.30 13.90 7.75
CA ASN A 93 -7.35 13.97 9.21
C ASN A 93 -6.10 14.64 9.85
N GLY A 94 -5.20 15.16 9.02
CA GLY A 94 -3.94 15.79 9.45
C GLY A 94 -2.75 14.83 9.55
N ILE A 95 -2.99 13.51 9.40
CA ILE A 95 -1.96 12.45 9.41
C ILE A 95 -1.98 11.73 8.07
N VAL A 96 -3.13 11.19 7.70
CA VAL A 96 -3.36 10.51 6.42
C VAL A 96 -4.59 11.08 5.72
N THR A 97 -4.69 10.86 4.44
CA THR A 97 -5.92 11.14 3.67
C THR A 97 -6.80 9.90 3.68
N GLU A 98 -8.00 10.02 4.21
CA GLU A 98 -9.02 8.98 4.19
C GLU A 98 -9.80 9.07 2.88
N VAL A 99 -9.95 7.94 2.20
CA VAL A 99 -10.70 7.83 0.93
C VAL A 99 -11.70 6.71 1.06
N TRP A 100 -12.98 6.96 0.74
CA TRP A 100 -13.98 5.90 0.84
C TRP A 100 -15.06 5.99 -0.23
N THR A 101 -15.65 4.85 -0.52
CA THR A 101 -16.88 4.73 -1.31
C THR A 101 -17.93 3.99 -0.51
N GLU A 102 -19.20 4.34 -0.73
CA GLU A 102 -20.33 3.65 -0.14
C GLU A 102 -21.05 2.85 -1.23
N GLY A 103 -21.42 1.62 -0.91
CA GLY A 103 -22.11 0.77 -1.87
C GLY A 103 -22.41 -0.62 -1.29
N PRO A 104 -23.10 -1.46 -2.07
CA PRO A 104 -23.46 -2.82 -1.64
C PRO A 104 -22.21 -3.72 -1.56
N GLY A 105 -22.31 -4.73 -0.70
CA GLY A 105 -21.29 -5.78 -0.56
C GLY A 105 -20.23 -5.52 0.51
N PRO A 106 -19.26 -6.42 0.61
CA PRO A 106 -18.19 -6.32 1.60
C PRO A 106 -17.27 -5.15 1.29
N ALA A 107 -16.86 -4.44 2.34
CA ALA A 107 -15.86 -3.39 2.20
C ALA A 107 -14.44 -3.97 2.13
N VAL A 108 -13.62 -3.34 1.32
CA VAL A 108 -12.17 -3.55 1.26
C VAL A 108 -11.49 -2.39 1.96
N GLU A 109 -10.51 -2.69 2.81
CA GLU A 109 -9.74 -1.68 3.53
C GLU A 109 -8.26 -1.81 3.14
N VAL A 110 -7.68 -0.71 2.68
CA VAL A 110 -6.32 -0.66 2.15
C VAL A 110 -5.56 0.51 2.76
N LEU A 111 -4.36 0.25 3.24
CA LEU A 111 -3.41 1.29 3.61
C LEU A 111 -2.40 1.47 2.46
N CYS A 112 -2.18 2.69 2.03
CA CYS A 112 -1.27 3.00 0.94
C CYS A 112 -0.22 4.02 1.37
N GLY A 113 0.98 3.83 0.87
CA GLY A 113 2.09 4.74 1.12
C GLY A 113 3.20 4.59 0.10
N GLU A 114 4.33 5.19 0.43
CA GLU A 114 5.49 5.26 -0.45
C GLU A 114 6.78 5.13 0.34
N PHE A 115 7.74 4.39 -0.21
CA PHE A 115 9.13 4.56 0.16
C PHE A 115 9.77 5.55 -0.79
N HIS A 116 10.59 6.43 -0.23
CA HIS A 116 11.42 7.38 -0.96
C HIS A 116 12.86 6.98 -0.77
N PHE A 117 13.53 6.63 -1.84
CA PHE A 117 14.93 6.22 -1.85
C PHE A 117 15.81 7.28 -2.49
N GLY A 118 17.03 7.43 -1.95
CA GLY A 118 18.08 8.23 -2.54
C GLY A 118 18.61 7.65 -3.88
N PRO A 119 19.52 8.35 -4.54
CA PRO A 119 20.13 7.89 -5.78
C PRO A 119 20.77 6.50 -5.63
N GLY A 120 20.63 5.66 -6.65
CA GLY A 120 21.25 4.33 -6.67
C GLY A 120 20.38 3.19 -6.16
N TYR A 121 19.16 3.43 -5.70
CA TYR A 121 18.26 2.38 -5.19
C TYR A 121 17.94 1.27 -6.21
N ARG A 122 18.02 1.58 -7.51
CA ARG A 122 17.62 0.67 -8.59
C ARG A 122 18.35 -0.67 -8.58
N TRP A 123 19.57 -0.70 -8.12
CA TRP A 123 20.33 -1.96 -8.02
C TRP A 123 19.81 -2.92 -6.94
N MET A 124 18.94 -2.48 -6.02
CA MET A 124 18.27 -3.36 -5.05
C MET A 124 17.24 -4.28 -5.68
N PHE A 125 16.70 -3.87 -6.82
CA PHE A 125 15.63 -4.59 -7.49
C PHE A 125 16.05 -4.89 -8.93
N ALA A 126 15.77 -6.10 -9.39
CA ALA A 126 15.99 -6.42 -10.79
C ALA A 126 15.10 -5.55 -11.69
N ASP A 127 15.60 -5.12 -12.84
CA ASP A 127 14.87 -4.21 -13.74
C ASP A 127 13.52 -4.78 -14.21
N GLU A 128 13.39 -6.11 -14.28
CA GLU A 128 12.16 -6.83 -14.62
C GLU A 128 11.18 -7.00 -13.47
N THR A 129 11.54 -6.60 -12.24
CA THR A 129 10.68 -6.75 -11.06
C THR A 129 9.58 -5.70 -11.05
N THR A 130 8.43 -5.99 -11.65
CA THR A 130 7.30 -5.05 -11.73
C THR A 130 6.60 -4.91 -10.38
N LEU A 131 6.43 -6.01 -9.64
CA LEU A 131 5.80 -6.01 -8.33
C LEU A 131 6.46 -7.04 -7.40
N ILE A 132 6.40 -6.76 -6.09
CA ILE A 132 6.71 -7.70 -5.01
C ILE A 132 5.42 -7.93 -4.22
N HIS A 133 5.02 -9.18 -4.07
CA HIS A 133 3.84 -9.59 -3.33
C HIS A 133 4.25 -10.46 -2.14
N LEU A 134 3.93 -10.01 -0.94
CA LEU A 134 4.21 -10.68 0.32
C LEU A 134 2.90 -11.01 1.02
N ARG A 135 2.84 -12.14 1.73
CA ARG A 135 1.71 -12.55 2.57
C ARG A 135 2.14 -12.62 4.02
N THR A 136 1.41 -11.95 4.89
CA THR A 136 1.71 -11.96 6.34
C THR A 136 1.23 -13.23 7.03
N ASP A 137 0.32 -14.00 6.42
CA ASP A 137 -0.18 -15.27 6.94
C ASP A 137 0.71 -16.49 6.58
N ASP A 138 1.67 -16.32 5.70
CA ASP A 138 2.71 -17.32 5.46
C ASP A 138 3.64 -17.38 6.69
N GLN A 139 3.38 -18.36 7.57
CA GLN A 139 3.92 -18.53 8.93
C GLN A 139 5.46 -18.52 9.06
N HIS A 140 6.19 -18.29 8.01
CA HIS A 140 7.64 -18.51 7.99
C HIS A 140 8.48 -17.23 8.00
N ASP A 141 7.93 -16.06 7.61
CA ASP A 141 8.81 -14.93 7.31
C ASP A 141 8.79 -13.78 8.31
N CYS A 142 7.69 -13.43 8.95
CA CYS A 142 7.70 -12.31 9.90
C CYS A 142 6.42 -12.23 10.78
N PRO A 143 6.29 -12.97 11.86
CA PRO A 143 5.09 -12.96 12.72
C PRO A 143 4.85 -11.60 13.39
N GLU A 144 5.90 -10.78 13.52
CA GLU A 144 5.81 -9.44 14.09
C GLU A 144 5.23 -8.42 13.12
N LEU A 145 5.21 -8.69 11.82
CA LEU A 145 4.77 -7.76 10.79
C LEU A 145 3.30 -7.40 10.95
N GLU A 146 2.44 -8.38 11.24
CA GLU A 146 1.02 -8.14 11.51
C GLU A 146 0.83 -7.18 12.70
N THR A 147 1.57 -7.40 13.78
CA THR A 147 1.53 -6.52 14.96
C THR A 147 1.96 -5.09 14.61
N LEU A 148 3.04 -4.92 13.84
CA LEU A 148 3.51 -3.62 13.40
C LEU A 148 2.48 -2.91 12.51
N LEU A 149 1.82 -3.64 11.61
CA LEU A 149 0.77 -3.08 10.77
C LEU A 149 -0.43 -2.62 11.59
N VAL A 150 -0.87 -3.39 12.59
CA VAL A 150 -1.94 -2.98 13.50
C VAL A 150 -1.57 -1.71 14.26
N MET A 151 -0.33 -1.61 14.74
CA MET A 151 0.17 -0.39 15.40
C MET A 151 0.19 0.80 14.45
N LEU A 152 0.67 0.63 13.22
CA LEU A 152 0.71 1.67 12.20
C LEU A 152 -0.68 2.19 11.86
N VAL A 153 -1.64 1.29 11.64
CA VAL A 153 -3.05 1.66 11.39
C VAL A 153 -3.63 2.45 12.56
N ARG A 154 -3.43 1.96 13.79
CA ARG A 154 -3.90 2.63 14.99
C ARG A 154 -3.33 4.05 15.12
N GLU A 155 -2.05 4.22 14.84
CA GLU A 155 -1.38 5.52 14.89
C GLU A 155 -1.89 6.45 13.78
N SER A 156 -2.07 5.94 12.56
CA SER A 156 -2.57 6.70 11.42
C SER A 156 -3.98 7.25 11.63
N LEU A 157 -4.84 6.50 12.34
CA LEU A 157 -6.25 6.85 12.56
C LEU A 157 -6.52 7.46 13.95
N GLY A 158 -5.60 7.29 14.89
CA GLY A 158 -5.82 7.62 16.31
C GLY A 158 -5.86 9.11 16.63
N GLY A 159 -5.31 9.98 15.78
CA GLY A 159 -5.29 11.43 15.99
C GLY A 159 -4.61 11.88 17.28
N LEU A 160 -3.70 11.07 17.84
CA LEU A 160 -2.98 11.40 19.06
C LEU A 160 -1.87 12.42 18.80
N PRO A 161 -1.52 13.25 19.80
CA PRO A 161 -0.39 14.17 19.68
C PRO A 161 0.89 13.40 19.34
N GLY A 162 1.57 13.77 18.26
CA GLY A 162 2.80 13.14 17.79
C GLY A 162 2.62 12.05 16.72
N SER A 163 1.41 11.55 16.47
CA SER A 163 1.16 10.51 15.46
C SER A 163 1.72 10.87 14.07
N ALA A 164 1.58 12.11 13.65
CA ALA A 164 2.13 12.59 12.37
C ALA A 164 3.67 12.50 12.27
N SER A 165 4.35 12.30 13.38
CA SER A 165 5.82 12.12 13.40
C SER A 165 6.23 10.65 13.42
N ILE A 166 5.27 9.74 13.61
CA ILE A 166 5.48 8.30 13.71
C ILE A 166 5.07 7.61 12.39
N VAL A 167 4.05 8.12 11.74
CA VAL A 167 3.50 7.68 10.47
C VAL A 167 4.19 8.40 9.30
#